data_bde2d63eb609efcade8649f95c7bd395
#
_entry.id   bde2d63eb609efcade8649f95c7bd395
#
_cell.length_a   1.000
_cell.length_b   1.000
_cell.length_c   1.000
_cell.angle_alpha   90.00
_cell.angle_beta   90.00
_cell.angle_gamma   90.00
#
_symmetry.space_group_name_H-M   'P 1'
#
loop_
_entity.id
_entity.type
_entity.pdbx_description
1 polymer ?
#
loop_
_entity_poly.entity_id
_entity_poly.type
_entity_poly.pdbx_seq_one_letter_code
_entity_poly.pdbx_strand_id
1 'polypeptide(L)'
;TLAKMLADMVEPTAGEVLIDDHPLTFGDYSFRSQRIRMIFQDPSTSLNPRQRISQILDFPLRLNTDLEPEARRKRVFETLRMVGLLPDHESYYPHMLAPGQKQRLGLARALILRPKVIIADEALASLDMSMRSQLINLMLELQEKQGISYIYVTQHLGMMKHISDQVMVMHQGEVVERGSTADVMASPLHELTKRLIAGHFGEALTADAWRKDR
;
A
#
# COMPACT_ATOMS: atom_id res chain seq x y z
N THR A 1 -12.85 5.92 -2.56
CA THR A 1 -13.94 5.34 -1.72
C THR A 1 -13.76 3.84 -1.55
N LEU A 2 -13.59 3.03 -2.62
CA LEU A 2 -13.43 1.56 -2.53
C LEU A 2 -12.32 1.15 -1.55
N ALA A 3 -11.13 1.74 -1.64
CA ALA A 3 -10.04 1.50 -0.71
C ALA A 3 -10.43 1.71 0.76
N LYS A 4 -11.25 2.74 1.03
CA LYS A 4 -11.74 3.03 2.39
C LYS A 4 -12.77 2.00 2.87
N MET A 5 -13.60 1.43 1.98
CA MET A 5 -14.51 0.35 2.33
C MET A 5 -13.72 -0.94 2.67
N LEU A 6 -12.70 -1.26 1.87
CA LEU A 6 -11.82 -2.40 2.15
C LEU A 6 -11.07 -2.24 3.47
N ALA A 7 -10.72 -1.02 3.86
CA ALA A 7 -10.02 -0.69 5.10
C ALA A 7 -10.95 -0.46 6.31
N ASP A 8 -12.27 -0.69 6.18
CA ASP A 8 -13.28 -0.50 7.24
C ASP A 8 -13.47 0.96 7.70
N MET A 9 -13.18 1.89 6.82
CA MET A 9 -13.36 3.33 7.13
C MET A 9 -14.71 3.86 6.63
N VAL A 10 -15.37 3.13 5.74
CA VAL A 10 -16.68 3.44 5.18
C VAL A 10 -17.45 2.14 5.03
N GLU A 11 -18.67 2.12 5.55
CA GLU A 11 -19.56 0.96 5.41
C GLU A 11 -20.04 0.81 3.96
N PRO A 12 -19.94 -0.39 3.36
CA PRO A 12 -20.52 -0.64 2.04
C PRO A 12 -22.06 -0.63 2.12
N THR A 13 -22.71 0.03 1.17
CA THR A 13 -24.17 0.08 1.08
C THR A 13 -24.75 -1.28 0.70
N ALA A 14 -24.02 -2.07 -0.06
CA ALA A 14 -24.38 -3.42 -0.49
C ALA A 14 -23.13 -4.21 -0.87
N GLY A 15 -23.28 -5.53 -1.00
CA GLY A 15 -22.17 -6.44 -1.29
C GLY A 15 -21.39 -6.81 -0.04
N GLU A 16 -20.34 -7.60 -0.20
CA GLU A 16 -19.50 -8.08 0.88
C GLU A 16 -18.01 -8.01 0.48
N VAL A 17 -17.16 -7.93 1.49
CA VAL A 17 -15.70 -8.02 1.33
C VAL A 17 -15.25 -9.34 1.93
N LEU A 18 -14.59 -10.16 1.13
CA LEU A 18 -14.05 -11.45 1.57
C LEU A 18 -12.52 -11.40 1.63
N ILE A 19 -11.94 -12.03 2.62
CA ILE A 19 -10.50 -12.34 2.70
C ILE A 19 -10.33 -13.80 3.12
N ASP A 20 -9.62 -14.59 2.32
CA ASP A 20 -9.51 -16.04 2.51
C ASP A 20 -10.90 -16.70 2.69
N ASP A 21 -11.88 -16.34 1.85
CA ASP A 21 -13.27 -16.81 1.89
C ASP A 21 -14.04 -16.45 3.17
N HIS A 22 -13.49 -15.63 4.04
CA HIS A 22 -14.17 -15.14 5.25
C HIS A 22 -14.70 -13.71 5.02
N PRO A 23 -16.00 -13.48 5.30
CA PRO A 23 -16.57 -12.15 5.17
C PRO A 23 -16.00 -11.21 6.24
N LEU A 24 -15.67 -10.01 5.81
CA LEU A 24 -15.23 -8.92 6.69
C LEU A 24 -16.44 -8.08 7.08
N THR A 25 -16.94 -8.30 8.28
CA THR A 25 -18.04 -7.50 8.83
C THR A 25 -17.57 -6.08 9.14
N PHE A 26 -18.37 -5.08 8.78
CA PHE A 26 -18.09 -3.69 9.13
C PHE A 26 -18.12 -3.51 10.65
N GLY A 27 -17.10 -2.84 11.19
CA GLY A 27 -16.93 -2.65 12.63
C GLY A 27 -16.16 -3.76 13.35
N ASP A 28 -15.83 -4.88 12.72
CA ASP A 28 -14.89 -5.86 13.28
C ASP A 28 -13.45 -5.42 13.06
N TYR A 29 -13.08 -4.36 13.77
CA TYR A 29 -11.76 -3.75 13.65
C TYR A 29 -10.62 -4.68 14.08
N SER A 30 -10.85 -5.57 15.04
CA SER A 30 -9.82 -6.47 15.53
C SER A 30 -9.42 -7.49 14.46
N PHE A 31 -10.39 -8.18 13.88
CA PHE A 31 -10.15 -9.17 12.84
C PHE A 31 -9.56 -8.54 11.58
N ARG A 32 -10.12 -7.40 11.14
CA ARG A 32 -9.70 -6.71 9.91
C ARG A 32 -8.32 -6.08 10.05
N SER A 33 -8.02 -5.43 11.18
CA SER A 33 -6.74 -4.75 11.39
C SER A 33 -5.52 -5.68 11.35
N GLN A 34 -5.70 -6.96 11.66
CA GLN A 34 -4.67 -7.98 11.56
C GLN A 34 -4.49 -8.50 10.13
N ARG A 35 -5.42 -8.24 9.21
CA ARG A 35 -5.41 -8.78 7.84
C ARG A 35 -5.20 -7.72 6.78
N ILE A 36 -5.84 -6.57 6.95
CA ILE A 36 -5.79 -5.47 5.99
C ILE A 36 -5.28 -4.21 6.69
N ARG A 37 -4.30 -3.57 6.10
CA ARG A 37 -3.78 -2.27 6.55
C ARG A 37 -3.75 -1.30 5.40
N MET A 38 -3.79 0.00 5.71
CA MET A 38 -3.78 1.07 4.71
C MET A 38 -2.62 2.03 4.93
N ILE A 39 -1.97 2.41 3.85
CA ILE A 39 -0.98 3.48 3.79
C ILE A 39 -1.62 4.66 3.07
N PHE A 40 -1.61 5.81 3.72
CA PHE A 40 -2.18 7.05 3.18
C PHE A 40 -1.15 7.84 2.38
N GLN A 41 -1.64 8.73 1.52
CA GLN A 41 -0.85 9.59 0.65
C GLN A 41 0.23 10.38 1.39
N ASP A 42 -0.09 10.96 2.54
CA ASP A 42 0.84 11.70 3.38
C ASP A 42 0.95 11.03 4.76
N PRO A 43 2.07 10.34 5.05
CA PRO A 43 2.32 9.78 6.37
C PRO A 43 2.36 10.84 7.47
N SER A 44 2.78 12.08 7.14
CA SER A 44 2.94 13.13 8.15
C SER A 44 1.62 13.49 8.80
N THR A 45 0.51 13.42 8.05
CA THR A 45 -0.83 13.69 8.58
C THR A 45 -1.38 12.55 9.45
N SER A 46 -0.84 11.35 9.30
CA SER A 46 -1.29 10.15 9.99
C SER A 46 -0.39 9.71 11.15
N LEU A 47 0.74 10.39 11.36
CA LEU A 47 1.68 10.14 12.44
C LEU A 47 1.52 11.21 13.53
N ASN A 48 1.32 10.78 14.78
CA ASN A 48 1.25 11.71 15.90
C ASN A 48 2.65 12.33 16.15
N PRO A 49 2.86 13.64 15.93
CA PRO A 49 4.18 14.27 16.05
C PRO A 49 4.71 14.30 17.49
N ARG A 50 3.85 14.09 18.49
CA ARG A 50 4.19 14.11 19.92
C ARG A 50 4.53 12.73 20.48
N GLN A 51 4.45 11.68 19.68
CA GLN A 51 4.82 10.32 20.07
C GLN A 51 6.14 9.91 19.46
N ARG A 52 6.93 9.14 20.21
CA ARG A 52 8.13 8.49 19.68
C ARG A 52 7.75 7.39 18.71
N ILE A 53 8.65 7.07 17.80
CA ILE A 53 8.44 6.01 16.77
C ILE A 53 8.14 4.67 17.44
N SER A 54 8.85 4.34 18.53
CA SER A 54 8.55 3.14 19.33
C SER A 54 7.11 3.10 19.80
N GLN A 55 6.56 4.21 20.29
CA GLN A 55 5.17 4.30 20.76
C GLN A 55 4.17 4.17 19.62
N ILE A 56 4.46 4.80 18.47
CA ILE A 56 3.62 4.71 17.27
C ILE A 56 3.51 3.26 16.78
N LEU A 57 4.62 2.51 16.81
CA LEU A 57 4.66 1.12 16.34
C LEU A 57 4.18 0.12 17.42
N ASP A 58 4.39 0.40 18.70
CA ASP A 58 3.92 -0.45 19.81
C ASP A 58 2.40 -0.38 19.98
N PHE A 59 1.77 0.77 19.72
CA PHE A 59 0.35 0.98 19.96
C PHE A 59 -0.56 -0.03 19.23
N PRO A 60 -0.40 -0.30 17.90
CA PRO A 60 -1.17 -1.35 17.24
C PRO A 60 -0.96 -2.75 17.83
N LEU A 61 0.26 -3.08 18.27
CA LEU A 61 0.56 -4.37 18.89
C LEU A 61 -0.18 -4.53 20.22
N ARG A 62 -0.21 -3.49 21.04
CA ARG A 62 -0.90 -3.50 22.34
C ARG A 62 -2.41 -3.70 22.20
N LEU A 63 -3.00 -3.18 21.12
CA LEU A 63 -4.44 -3.27 20.89
C LEU A 63 -4.88 -4.59 20.24
N ASN A 64 -3.99 -5.24 19.48
CA ASN A 64 -4.38 -6.34 18.59
C ASN A 64 -3.61 -7.64 18.84
N THR A 65 -2.76 -7.69 19.88
CA THR A 65 -1.98 -8.90 20.20
C THR A 65 -1.82 -9.06 21.70
N ASP A 66 -1.62 -10.30 22.13
CA ASP A 66 -1.30 -10.64 23.54
C ASP A 66 0.22 -10.72 23.79
N LEU A 67 1.01 -10.06 22.93
CA LEU A 67 2.47 -10.06 23.07
C LEU A 67 2.92 -9.32 24.33
N GLU A 68 3.81 -9.94 25.09
CA GLU A 68 4.48 -9.33 26.22
C GLU A 68 5.33 -8.11 25.80
N PRO A 69 5.59 -7.14 26.70
CA PRO A 69 6.30 -5.91 26.37
C PRO A 69 7.63 -6.11 25.64
N GLU A 70 8.40 -7.11 26.06
CA GLU A 70 9.69 -7.42 25.44
C GLU A 70 9.55 -7.98 24.03
N ALA A 71 8.57 -8.85 23.80
CA ALA A 71 8.25 -9.39 22.48
C ALA A 71 7.75 -8.29 21.52
N ARG A 72 6.95 -7.33 22.03
CA ARG A 72 6.53 -6.15 21.24
C ARG A 72 7.71 -5.29 20.85
N ARG A 73 8.62 -5.00 21.80
CA ARG A 73 9.83 -4.24 21.51
C ARG A 73 10.69 -4.91 20.44
N LYS A 74 10.90 -6.22 20.54
CA LYS A 74 11.60 -7.00 19.52
C LYS A 74 10.94 -6.86 18.16
N ARG A 75 9.60 -6.96 18.09
CA ARG A 75 8.83 -6.77 16.88
C ARG A 75 8.99 -5.37 16.28
N VAL A 76 9.02 -4.32 17.11
CA VAL A 76 9.29 -2.95 16.66
C VAL A 76 10.67 -2.86 16.01
N PHE A 77 11.72 -3.40 16.62
CA PHE A 77 13.06 -3.42 16.04
C PHE A 77 13.14 -4.18 14.72
N GLU A 78 12.54 -5.37 14.66
CA GLU A 78 12.50 -6.17 13.44
C GLU A 78 11.81 -5.40 12.31
N THR A 79 10.69 -4.74 12.62
CA THR A 79 9.93 -3.97 11.63
C THR A 79 10.68 -2.74 11.15
N LEU A 80 11.37 -2.01 12.03
CA LEU A 80 12.23 -0.89 11.63
C LEU A 80 13.32 -1.34 10.67
N ARG A 81 14.02 -2.43 10.97
CA ARG A 81 15.05 -2.99 10.08
C ARG A 81 14.46 -3.44 8.74
N MET A 82 13.29 -4.07 8.76
CA MET A 82 12.60 -4.56 7.58
C MET A 82 12.31 -3.44 6.57
N VAL A 83 11.99 -2.24 7.03
CA VAL A 83 11.76 -1.07 6.16
C VAL A 83 13.02 -0.23 5.93
N GLY A 84 14.20 -0.70 6.36
CA GLY A 84 15.48 0.01 6.19
C GLY A 84 15.64 1.25 7.08
N LEU A 85 14.97 1.27 8.23
CA LEU A 85 15.22 2.24 9.30
C LEU A 85 16.18 1.66 10.33
N LEU A 86 16.98 2.55 10.95
CA LEU A 86 17.91 2.13 12.00
C LEU A 86 17.14 1.85 13.31
N PRO A 87 17.60 0.90 14.14
CA PRO A 87 17.03 0.65 15.46
C PRO A 87 16.93 1.90 16.34
N ASP A 88 17.94 2.76 16.31
CA ASP A 88 18.00 3.98 17.11
C ASP A 88 16.89 4.97 16.80
N HIS A 89 16.28 4.87 15.60
CA HIS A 89 15.11 5.67 15.23
C HIS A 89 13.91 5.40 16.14
N GLU A 90 13.88 4.30 16.91
CA GLU A 90 12.80 4.03 17.88
C GLU A 90 12.59 5.19 18.86
N SER A 91 13.67 5.88 19.23
CA SER A 91 13.66 7.00 20.17
C SER A 91 13.29 8.34 19.53
N TYR A 92 13.30 8.43 18.20
CA TYR A 92 13.03 9.66 17.45
C TYR A 92 11.54 9.99 17.45
N TYR A 93 11.25 11.27 17.17
CA TYR A 93 9.92 11.74 16.85
C TYR A 93 9.77 11.85 15.31
N PRO A 94 8.53 11.78 14.76
CA PRO A 94 8.32 11.84 13.30
C PRO A 94 8.95 13.06 12.63
N HIS A 95 8.98 14.22 13.31
CA HIS A 95 9.56 15.45 12.74
C HIS A 95 11.09 15.38 12.59
N MET A 96 11.77 14.45 13.28
CA MET A 96 13.22 14.23 13.18
C MET A 96 13.61 13.38 11.95
N LEU A 97 12.63 12.77 11.27
CA LEU A 97 12.86 11.93 10.10
C LEU A 97 12.81 12.75 8.79
N ALA A 98 13.68 12.39 7.85
CA ALA A 98 13.61 12.86 6.47
C ALA A 98 12.32 12.36 5.77
N PRO A 99 11.84 13.02 4.68
CA PRO A 99 10.61 12.63 3.99
C PRO A 99 10.55 11.14 3.62
N GLY A 100 11.59 10.59 3.02
CA GLY A 100 11.66 9.17 2.65
C GLY A 100 11.64 8.24 3.86
N GLN A 101 12.23 8.64 4.99
CA GLN A 101 12.15 7.88 6.24
C GLN A 101 10.76 7.91 6.85
N LYS A 102 10.02 9.01 6.72
CA LYS A 102 8.60 9.08 7.14
C LYS A 102 7.71 8.13 6.35
N GLN A 103 7.96 7.99 5.04
CA GLN A 103 7.25 7.01 4.20
C GLN A 103 7.55 5.57 4.65
N ARG A 104 8.82 5.26 4.92
CA ARG A 104 9.23 3.96 5.48
C ARG A 104 8.59 3.69 6.84
N LEU A 105 8.45 4.72 7.69
CA LEU A 105 7.73 4.60 8.97
C LEU A 105 6.23 4.34 8.76
N GLY A 106 5.60 4.99 7.76
CA GLY A 106 4.22 4.71 7.37
C GLY A 106 4.04 3.25 6.94
N LEU A 107 4.97 2.73 6.13
CA LEU A 107 5.01 1.31 5.75
C LEU A 107 5.24 0.41 6.98
N ALA A 108 6.18 0.75 7.87
CA ALA A 108 6.42 0.00 9.11
C ALA A 108 5.16 -0.12 9.98
N ARG A 109 4.39 0.97 10.10
CA ARG A 109 3.11 0.97 10.84
C ARG A 109 2.07 0.06 10.20
N ALA A 110 2.06 -0.06 8.89
CA ALA A 110 1.19 -1.01 8.20
C ALA A 110 1.64 -2.47 8.43
N LEU A 111 2.95 -2.72 8.41
CA LEU A 111 3.55 -4.05 8.50
C LEU A 111 3.58 -4.63 9.92
N ILE A 112 3.50 -3.80 10.97
CA ILE A 112 3.76 -4.21 12.37
C ILE A 112 2.87 -5.38 12.84
N LEU A 113 1.64 -5.46 12.34
CA LEU A 113 0.70 -6.54 12.62
C LEU A 113 0.81 -7.73 11.65
N ARG A 114 1.75 -7.69 10.69
CA ARG A 114 1.92 -8.73 9.64
C ARG A 114 0.63 -8.97 8.85
N PRO A 115 0.06 -7.94 8.22
CA PRO A 115 -1.18 -8.09 7.48
C PRO A 115 -0.98 -8.97 6.24
N LYS A 116 -2.06 -9.54 5.73
CA LYS A 116 -2.07 -10.23 4.44
C LYS A 116 -2.13 -9.27 3.26
N VAL A 117 -2.83 -8.15 3.44
CA VAL A 117 -3.08 -7.15 2.41
C VAL A 117 -2.71 -5.76 2.89
N ILE A 118 -2.00 -5.02 2.08
CA ILE A 118 -1.73 -3.60 2.29
C ILE A 118 -2.35 -2.80 1.14
N ILE A 119 -3.21 -1.85 1.49
CA ILE A 119 -3.81 -0.91 0.55
C ILE A 119 -2.96 0.35 0.53
N ALA A 120 -2.44 0.72 -0.62
CA ALA A 120 -1.66 1.93 -0.85
C ALA A 120 -2.50 2.92 -1.69
N ASP A 121 -3.15 3.88 -1.03
CA ASP A 121 -4.00 4.89 -1.67
C ASP A 121 -3.19 6.15 -1.93
N GLU A 122 -2.76 6.34 -3.19
CA GLU A 122 -1.88 7.43 -3.64
C GLU A 122 -0.59 7.59 -2.79
N ALA A 123 -0.20 6.54 -2.07
CA ALA A 123 0.85 6.58 -1.05
C ALA A 123 2.26 6.92 -1.59
N LEU A 124 2.45 6.84 -2.91
CA LEU A 124 3.72 7.10 -3.58
C LEU A 124 3.72 8.40 -4.39
N ALA A 125 2.59 9.10 -4.47
CA ALA A 125 2.41 10.25 -5.35
C ALA A 125 3.26 11.47 -4.95
N SER A 126 3.51 11.66 -3.65
CA SER A 126 4.26 12.79 -3.11
C SER A 126 5.78 12.60 -3.13
N LEU A 127 6.28 11.45 -3.56
CA LEU A 127 7.71 11.14 -3.58
C LEU A 127 8.34 11.54 -4.92
N ASP A 128 9.58 12.01 -4.88
CA ASP A 128 10.42 12.09 -6.06
C ASP A 128 10.67 10.70 -6.67
N MET A 129 11.13 10.66 -7.90
CA MET A 129 11.28 9.40 -8.65
C MET A 129 12.26 8.43 -7.97
N SER A 130 13.36 8.91 -7.39
CA SER A 130 14.37 8.07 -6.75
C SER A 130 13.81 7.42 -5.47
N MET A 131 13.20 8.21 -4.59
CA MET A 131 12.58 7.71 -3.37
C MET A 131 11.40 6.77 -3.66
N ARG A 132 10.61 7.08 -4.69
CA ARG A 132 9.51 6.23 -5.14
C ARG A 132 10.01 4.85 -5.58
N SER A 133 11.04 4.80 -6.43
CA SER A 133 11.63 3.53 -6.89
C SER A 133 12.19 2.71 -5.74
N GLN A 134 12.88 3.34 -4.79
CA GLN A 134 13.39 2.64 -3.60
C GLN A 134 12.28 2.05 -2.75
N LEU A 135 11.17 2.78 -2.57
CA LEU A 135 10.05 2.29 -1.77
C LEU A 135 9.30 1.17 -2.48
N ILE A 136 9.13 1.27 -3.82
CA ILE A 136 8.54 0.21 -4.64
C ILE A 136 9.38 -1.07 -4.53
N ASN A 137 10.70 -0.99 -4.71
CA ASN A 137 11.58 -2.15 -4.61
C ASN A 137 11.49 -2.80 -3.22
N LEU A 138 11.44 -2.00 -2.16
CA LEU A 138 11.22 -2.50 -0.81
C LEU A 138 9.87 -3.22 -0.69
N MET A 139 8.79 -2.66 -1.26
CA MET A 139 7.46 -3.27 -1.21
C MET A 139 7.41 -4.59 -1.99
N LEU A 140 8.06 -4.69 -3.15
CA LEU A 140 8.20 -5.92 -3.93
C LEU A 140 9.02 -6.98 -3.17
N GLU A 141 10.12 -6.58 -2.53
CA GLU A 141 10.91 -7.47 -1.69
C GLU A 141 10.09 -8.04 -0.52
N LEU A 142 9.26 -7.20 0.11
CA LEU A 142 8.36 -7.62 1.19
C LEU A 142 7.24 -8.53 0.68
N GLN A 143 6.72 -8.29 -0.52
CA GLN A 143 5.76 -9.18 -1.18
C GLN A 143 6.36 -10.58 -1.35
N GLU A 144 7.55 -10.66 -1.90
CA GLU A 144 8.25 -11.93 -2.13
C GLU A 144 8.58 -12.66 -0.82
N LYS A 145 9.17 -11.94 0.16
CA LYS A 145 9.66 -12.55 1.41
C LYS A 145 8.58 -12.82 2.45
N GLN A 146 7.50 -12.04 2.47
CA GLN A 146 6.46 -12.10 3.51
C GLN A 146 5.12 -12.60 2.98
N GLY A 147 4.97 -12.78 1.66
CA GLY A 147 3.70 -13.17 1.03
C GLY A 147 2.59 -12.13 1.16
N ILE A 148 2.94 -10.84 1.25
CA ILE A 148 1.98 -9.74 1.39
C ILE A 148 1.41 -9.42 0.01
N SER A 149 0.08 -9.27 -0.08
CA SER A 149 -0.58 -8.73 -1.26
C SER A 149 -0.73 -7.22 -1.17
N TYR A 150 -0.59 -6.51 -2.29
CA TYR A 150 -0.79 -5.07 -2.33
C TYR A 150 -1.97 -4.71 -3.23
N ILE A 151 -2.78 -3.73 -2.78
CA ILE A 151 -3.77 -3.05 -3.59
C ILE A 151 -3.30 -1.61 -3.75
N TYR A 152 -2.85 -1.26 -4.95
CA TYR A 152 -2.44 0.10 -5.27
C TYR A 152 -3.61 0.87 -5.86
N VAL A 153 -3.95 2.01 -5.28
CA VAL A 153 -4.87 2.97 -5.88
C VAL A 153 -4.05 4.15 -6.36
N THR A 154 -3.99 4.36 -7.66
CA THR A 154 -3.16 5.42 -8.26
C THR A 154 -3.65 5.80 -9.64
N GLN A 155 -3.32 7.00 -10.07
CA GLN A 155 -3.48 7.47 -11.43
C GLN A 155 -2.18 7.39 -12.26
N HIS A 156 -1.08 6.92 -11.66
CA HIS A 156 0.24 6.83 -12.32
C HIS A 156 0.44 5.47 -13.00
N LEU A 157 -0.01 5.35 -14.25
CA LEU A 157 0.03 4.09 -15.03
C LEU A 157 1.45 3.54 -15.26
N GLY A 158 2.45 4.42 -15.45
CA GLY A 158 3.83 3.97 -15.68
C GLY A 158 4.40 3.10 -14.56
N MET A 159 3.93 3.32 -13.34
CA MET A 159 4.33 2.53 -12.18
C MET A 159 3.62 1.16 -12.16
N MET A 160 2.34 1.13 -12.55
CA MET A 160 1.52 -0.10 -12.52
C MET A 160 2.12 -1.25 -13.33
N LYS A 161 2.72 -0.93 -14.48
CA LYS A 161 3.41 -1.90 -15.34
C LYS A 161 4.41 -2.79 -14.59
N HIS A 162 5.10 -2.21 -13.62
CA HIS A 162 6.24 -2.85 -12.96
C HIS A 162 5.88 -3.50 -11.61
N ILE A 163 4.73 -3.14 -11.03
CA ILE A 163 4.41 -3.52 -9.65
C ILE A 163 3.10 -4.29 -9.50
N SER A 164 2.30 -4.41 -10.56
CA SER A 164 1.00 -5.09 -10.46
C SER A 164 0.85 -6.22 -11.45
N ASP A 165 0.28 -7.33 -10.99
CA ASP A 165 -0.09 -8.49 -11.80
C ASP A 165 -1.44 -8.27 -12.50
N GLN A 166 -2.35 -7.60 -11.79
CA GLN A 166 -3.72 -7.34 -12.22
C GLN A 166 -4.02 -5.85 -12.14
N VAL A 167 -4.81 -5.36 -13.05
CA VAL A 167 -5.29 -3.98 -13.04
C VAL A 167 -6.81 -3.93 -13.16
N MET A 168 -7.39 -2.96 -12.47
CA MET A 168 -8.81 -2.64 -12.52
C MET A 168 -8.96 -1.15 -12.78
N VAL A 169 -9.56 -0.79 -13.90
CA VAL A 169 -9.84 0.61 -14.27
C VAL A 169 -11.23 0.97 -13.78
N MET A 170 -11.32 2.04 -13.00
CA MET A 170 -12.57 2.51 -12.44
C MET A 170 -12.95 3.88 -12.98
N HIS A 171 -14.24 4.09 -13.24
CA HIS A 171 -14.80 5.38 -13.65
C HIS A 171 -16.17 5.56 -13.01
N GLN A 172 -16.40 6.72 -12.40
CA GLN A 172 -17.69 7.08 -11.74
C GLN A 172 -18.26 6.01 -10.80
N GLY A 173 -17.37 5.28 -10.12
CA GLY A 173 -17.75 4.22 -9.16
C GLY A 173 -17.89 2.83 -9.77
N GLU A 174 -17.81 2.70 -11.09
CA GLU A 174 -17.93 1.42 -11.81
C GLU A 174 -16.57 0.92 -12.29
N VAL A 175 -16.43 -0.41 -12.36
CA VAL A 175 -15.27 -1.07 -12.98
C VAL A 175 -15.55 -1.14 -14.48
N VAL A 176 -14.80 -0.36 -15.26
CA VAL A 176 -14.99 -0.28 -16.72
C VAL A 176 -14.09 -1.26 -17.48
N GLU A 177 -12.96 -1.67 -16.89
CA GLU A 177 -12.07 -2.67 -17.46
C GLU A 177 -11.25 -3.35 -16.34
N ARG A 178 -10.98 -4.66 -16.50
CA ARG A 178 -10.10 -5.43 -15.62
C ARG A 178 -9.40 -6.54 -16.39
N GLY A 179 -8.20 -6.89 -15.94
CA GLY A 179 -7.44 -7.99 -16.54
C GLY A 179 -6.02 -8.05 -16.02
N SER A 180 -5.19 -8.89 -16.61
CA SER A 180 -3.77 -8.85 -16.34
C SER A 180 -3.21 -7.47 -16.75
N THR A 181 -2.24 -6.97 -16.00
CA THR A 181 -1.61 -5.69 -16.31
C THR A 181 -1.04 -5.69 -17.73
N ALA A 182 -0.43 -6.81 -18.13
CA ALA A 182 0.13 -6.94 -19.47
C ALA A 182 -0.93 -6.81 -20.57
N ASP A 183 -2.08 -7.49 -20.42
CA ASP A 183 -3.13 -7.49 -21.46
C ASP A 183 -3.82 -6.11 -21.54
N VAL A 184 -4.25 -5.55 -20.41
CA VAL A 184 -4.93 -4.26 -20.38
C VAL A 184 -4.04 -3.13 -20.89
N MET A 185 -2.75 -3.19 -20.60
CA MET A 185 -1.79 -2.19 -21.07
C MET A 185 -1.44 -2.35 -22.55
N ALA A 186 -1.36 -3.59 -23.07
CA ALA A 186 -1.02 -3.87 -24.47
C ALA A 186 -2.23 -3.70 -25.41
N SER A 187 -3.44 -4.02 -24.96
CA SER A 187 -4.65 -4.07 -25.76
C SER A 187 -5.87 -3.61 -24.99
N PRO A 188 -5.90 -2.32 -24.56
CA PRO A 188 -7.03 -1.80 -23.81
C PRO A 188 -8.32 -1.85 -24.62
N LEU A 189 -9.39 -2.30 -24.00
CA LEU A 189 -10.70 -2.44 -24.65
C LEU A 189 -11.56 -1.18 -24.47
N HIS A 190 -11.59 -0.65 -23.25
CA HIS A 190 -12.45 0.49 -22.93
C HIS A 190 -11.81 1.82 -23.35
N GLU A 191 -12.62 2.74 -23.91
CA GLU A 191 -12.14 4.03 -24.41
C GLU A 191 -11.45 4.90 -23.36
N LEU A 192 -11.91 4.85 -22.10
CA LEU A 192 -11.25 5.55 -21.00
C LEU A 192 -9.84 4.99 -20.77
N THR A 193 -9.68 3.66 -20.77
CA THR A 193 -8.38 3.01 -20.59
C THR A 193 -7.41 3.41 -21.70
N LYS A 194 -7.87 3.42 -22.96
CA LYS A 194 -7.08 3.89 -24.11
C LYS A 194 -6.60 5.33 -23.90
N ARG A 195 -7.50 6.22 -23.47
CA ARG A 195 -7.17 7.64 -23.22
C ARG A 195 -6.18 7.80 -22.05
N LEU A 196 -6.34 7.03 -20.97
CA LEU A 196 -5.42 7.06 -19.84
C LEU A 196 -4.02 6.61 -20.24
N ILE A 197 -3.91 5.53 -21.02
CA ILE A 197 -2.64 5.00 -21.52
C ILE A 197 -2.01 6.01 -22.50
N ALA A 198 -2.75 6.50 -23.48
CA ALA A 198 -2.27 7.48 -24.44
C ALA A 198 -1.81 8.79 -23.76
N GLY A 199 -2.58 9.27 -22.78
CA GLY A 199 -2.23 10.48 -22.02
C GLY A 199 -0.99 10.35 -21.15
N HIS A 200 -0.69 9.13 -20.71
CA HIS A 200 0.48 8.90 -19.84
C HIS A 200 1.76 8.59 -20.63
N PHE A 201 1.66 7.82 -21.70
CA PHE A 201 2.81 7.34 -22.49
C PHE A 201 2.98 8.06 -23.83
N GLY A 202 2.06 8.97 -24.20
CA GLY A 202 1.97 9.58 -25.52
C GLY A 202 1.31 8.65 -26.55
N GLU A 203 0.85 9.21 -27.67
CA GLU A 203 0.20 8.44 -28.74
C GLU A 203 1.11 7.39 -29.44
N ALA A 204 2.42 7.45 -29.17
CA ALA A 204 3.43 6.65 -29.85
C ALA A 204 3.62 5.22 -29.31
N LEU A 205 2.94 4.81 -28.24
CA LEU A 205 3.01 3.44 -27.75
C LEU A 205 1.96 2.55 -28.39
N THR A 206 2.16 2.22 -29.65
CA THR A 206 1.53 1.06 -30.30
C THR A 206 2.04 -0.25 -29.64
N ALA A 207 1.26 -1.33 -29.77
CA ALA A 207 1.50 -2.64 -29.16
C ALA A 207 2.96 -3.19 -29.31
N ASP A 208 3.76 -2.67 -30.24
CA ASP A 208 5.14 -3.09 -30.50
C ASP A 208 6.16 -2.54 -29.50
N ALA A 209 5.94 -1.38 -28.90
CA ALA A 209 6.85 -0.82 -27.89
C ALA A 209 6.77 -1.59 -26.56
N TRP A 210 5.63 -2.23 -26.28
CA TRP A 210 5.40 -3.04 -25.08
C TRP A 210 6.16 -4.36 -25.07
N ARG A 211 6.44 -4.94 -26.27
CA ARG A 211 7.07 -6.25 -26.42
C ARG A 211 8.59 -6.20 -26.32
N LYS A 212 9.23 -5.04 -26.46
CA LYS A 212 10.70 -4.90 -26.52
C LYS A 212 11.41 -4.81 -25.17
N ASP A 213 10.69 -4.57 -24.06
CA ASP A 213 11.25 -4.38 -22.71
C ASP A 213 10.96 -5.56 -21.76
N ARG A 214 10.88 -6.78 -22.27
CA ARG A 214 10.88 -8.01 -21.45
C ARG A 214 12.19 -8.72 -21.52
#